data_ac8a0e05d605a4ba5bc6190bfff5210c
#
_entry.id   ac8a0e05d605a4ba5bc6190bfff5210c
#
_cell.length_a   1.000
_cell.length_b   1.000
_cell.length_c   1.000
_cell.angle_alpha   90.00
_cell.angle_beta   90.00
_cell.angle_gamma   90.00
#
_symmetry.space_group_name_H-M   'P 1'
#
loop_
_entity.id
_entity.type
_entity.pdbx_description
1 polymer ?
#
loop_
_entity_poly.entity_id
_entity_poly.type
_entity_poly.pdbx_seq_one_letter_code
_entity_poly.pdbx_strand_id
1 'polypeptide(L)'
;MTQTNARHMRAIFAAVLLMASGTAAPAFALDLDEARAAGQIGERPDGLVGPVSPGANAEVAALVETINKARLEAYRALAQKEGTPLDAVQAVAGERQLQAAARNGWYVMDAGGRWRKP
;
A
#
# COMPACT_ATOMS: atom_id res chain seq x y z
N MET A 1 43.50 -8.07 26.33
CA MET A 1 42.18 -8.68 26.62
C MET A 1 41.01 -7.94 25.99
N THR A 2 41.20 -6.81 25.37
CA THR A 2 40.14 -6.02 24.73
C THR A 2 39.88 -6.34 23.26
N GLN A 3 40.66 -7.19 22.61
CA GLN A 3 40.49 -7.51 21.19
C GLN A 3 39.52 -8.65 20.90
N THR A 4 39.14 -9.47 21.89
CA THR A 4 38.29 -10.63 21.69
C THR A 4 36.81 -10.23 21.53
N ASN A 5 36.39 -9.15 22.14
CA ASN A 5 34.98 -8.72 22.07
C ASN A 5 34.62 -8.01 20.76
N ALA A 6 35.57 -7.39 20.07
CA ALA A 6 35.32 -6.73 18.81
C ALA A 6 35.10 -7.70 17.62
N ARG A 7 35.72 -8.89 17.70
CA ARG A 7 35.55 -9.91 16.64
C ARG A 7 34.20 -10.62 16.73
N HIS A 8 33.72 -10.84 17.96
CA HIS A 8 32.39 -11.46 18.14
C HIS A 8 31.24 -10.51 17.79
N MET A 9 31.38 -9.22 18.07
CA MET A 9 30.38 -8.21 17.65
C MET A 9 30.29 -8.07 16.13
N ARG A 10 31.41 -8.15 15.40
CA ARG A 10 31.40 -8.07 13.94
C ARG A 10 30.72 -9.29 13.31
N ALA A 11 30.87 -10.49 13.89
CA ALA A 11 30.22 -11.71 13.39
C ALA A 11 28.71 -11.67 13.60
N ILE A 12 28.22 -11.09 14.69
CA ILE A 12 26.79 -10.97 14.96
C ILE A 12 26.13 -9.96 14.01
N PHE A 13 26.79 -8.85 13.71
CA PHE A 13 26.30 -7.87 12.74
C PHE A 13 26.23 -8.43 11.32
N ALA A 14 27.20 -9.22 10.91
CA ALA A 14 27.22 -9.87 9.60
C ALA A 14 26.06 -10.89 9.44
N ALA A 15 25.74 -11.65 10.50
CA ALA A 15 24.65 -12.62 10.48
C ALA A 15 23.27 -11.95 10.40
N VAL A 16 23.10 -10.78 11.07
CA VAL A 16 21.83 -10.01 11.00
C VAL A 16 21.64 -9.40 9.62
N LEU A 17 22.70 -8.95 8.97
CA LEU A 17 22.62 -8.41 7.60
C LEU A 17 22.27 -9.50 6.57
N LEU A 18 22.75 -10.73 6.76
CA LEU A 18 22.43 -11.85 5.86
C LEU A 18 20.98 -12.31 5.99
N MET A 19 20.37 -12.21 7.18
CA MET A 19 18.96 -12.53 7.38
C MET A 19 18.01 -11.47 6.78
N ALA A 20 18.41 -10.20 6.75
CA ALA A 20 17.62 -9.14 6.13
C ALA A 20 17.58 -9.22 4.61
N SER A 21 18.59 -9.81 3.96
CA SER A 21 18.64 -10.00 2.52
C SER A 21 17.89 -11.23 2.00
N GLY A 22 17.40 -12.10 2.88
CA GLY A 22 16.67 -13.32 2.51
C GLY A 22 15.14 -13.14 2.40
N THR A 23 14.59 -11.93 2.65
CA THR A 23 13.16 -11.66 2.59
C THR A 23 12.78 -10.85 1.35
N ALA A 24 13.38 -11.16 0.20
CA ALA A 24 12.98 -10.55 -1.05
C ALA A 24 11.53 -10.98 -1.40
N ALA A 25 10.65 -10.01 -1.67
CA ALA A 25 9.33 -10.29 -2.19
C ALA A 25 9.40 -11.13 -3.47
N PRO A 26 8.43 -12.02 -3.75
CA PRO A 26 8.42 -12.80 -4.99
C PRO A 26 8.56 -11.88 -6.20
N ALA A 27 9.44 -12.22 -7.14
CA ALA A 27 9.75 -11.41 -8.32
C ALA A 27 8.55 -11.18 -9.26
N PHE A 28 7.42 -11.86 -9.02
CA PHE A 28 6.21 -11.82 -9.84
C PHE A 28 4.99 -11.18 -9.16
N ALA A 29 5.17 -10.64 -7.94
CA ALA A 29 4.07 -9.94 -7.27
C ALA A 29 3.83 -8.59 -7.94
N LEU A 30 2.58 -8.36 -8.39
CA LEU A 30 2.17 -7.07 -8.93
C LEU A 30 2.24 -6.02 -7.82
N ASP A 31 2.96 -4.93 -8.08
CA ASP A 31 3.12 -3.80 -7.16
C ASP A 31 1.98 -2.79 -7.38
N LEU A 32 1.51 -2.18 -6.29
CA LEU A 32 0.46 -1.17 -6.34
C LEU A 32 0.88 0.06 -7.18
N ASP A 33 2.10 0.54 -7.03
CA ASP A 33 2.58 1.69 -7.80
C ASP A 33 2.66 1.38 -9.30
N GLU A 34 3.14 0.20 -9.65
CA GLU A 34 3.16 -0.28 -11.03
C GLU A 34 1.75 -0.42 -11.59
N ALA A 35 0.82 -0.99 -10.82
CA ALA A 35 -0.57 -1.15 -11.25
C ALA A 35 -1.28 0.18 -11.43
N ARG A 36 -1.02 1.16 -10.57
CA ARG A 36 -1.56 2.52 -10.71
C ARG A 36 -0.98 3.23 -11.93
N ALA A 37 0.33 3.14 -12.15
CA ALA A 37 1.00 3.72 -13.31
C ALA A 37 0.53 3.09 -14.62
N ALA A 38 0.24 1.79 -14.63
CA ALA A 38 -0.29 1.08 -15.79
C ALA A 38 -1.79 1.32 -16.02
N GLY A 39 -2.47 2.05 -15.16
CA GLY A 39 -3.91 2.32 -15.27
C GLY A 39 -4.81 1.12 -14.96
N GLN A 40 -4.29 0.13 -14.25
CA GLN A 40 -5.04 -1.08 -13.87
C GLN A 40 -5.82 -0.89 -12.58
N ILE A 41 -5.30 -0.07 -11.67
CA ILE A 41 -5.88 0.25 -10.36
C ILE A 41 -5.94 1.76 -10.19
N GLY A 42 -7.01 2.25 -9.58
CA GLY A 42 -7.21 3.66 -9.25
C GLY A 42 -7.59 3.85 -7.79
N GLU A 43 -7.57 5.11 -7.35
CA GLU A 43 -7.91 5.51 -5.99
C GLU A 43 -9.38 5.92 -5.89
N ARG A 44 -10.03 5.52 -4.79
CA ARG A 44 -11.45 5.80 -4.52
C ARG A 44 -11.61 6.85 -3.43
N PRO A 45 -12.75 7.58 -3.40
CA PRO A 45 -13.02 8.58 -2.36
C PRO A 45 -13.08 8.02 -0.94
N ASP A 46 -13.37 6.74 -0.78
CA ASP A 46 -13.45 6.06 0.53
C ASP A 46 -12.09 5.61 1.09
N GLY A 47 -11.00 6.00 0.45
CA GLY A 47 -9.66 5.63 0.87
C GLY A 47 -9.19 4.25 0.45
N LEU A 48 -10.00 3.55 -0.34
CA LEU A 48 -9.69 2.24 -0.89
C LEU A 48 -9.24 2.35 -2.34
N VAL A 49 -8.77 1.27 -2.90
CA VAL A 49 -8.46 1.16 -4.33
C VAL A 49 -9.50 0.29 -5.04
N GLY A 50 -9.56 0.40 -6.35
CA GLY A 50 -10.40 -0.45 -7.16
C GLY A 50 -9.80 -0.74 -8.52
N PRO A 51 -10.24 -1.81 -9.20
CA PRO A 51 -9.84 -2.09 -10.57
C PRO A 51 -10.48 -1.08 -11.50
N VAL A 52 -9.70 -0.53 -12.42
CA VAL A 52 -10.19 0.47 -13.39
C VAL A 52 -11.04 -0.19 -14.47
N SER A 53 -10.64 -1.36 -14.92
CA SER A 53 -11.37 -2.11 -15.96
C SER A 53 -12.31 -3.13 -15.35
N PRO A 54 -13.60 -3.20 -15.85
CA PRO A 54 -14.50 -4.27 -15.47
C PRO A 54 -13.97 -5.61 -15.97
N GLY A 55 -13.60 -6.53 -15.46
CA GLY A 55 -12.98 -7.78 -15.94
C GLY A 55 -11.47 -7.77 -15.77
N ALA A 56 -11.01 -7.06 -14.75
CA ALA A 56 -9.63 -7.09 -14.32
C ALA A 56 -9.17 -8.54 -14.11
N ASN A 57 -7.90 -8.82 -14.44
CA ASN A 57 -7.34 -10.14 -14.27
C ASN A 57 -7.23 -10.53 -12.78
N ALA A 58 -6.96 -11.80 -12.52
CA ALA A 58 -6.91 -12.33 -11.17
C ALA A 58 -5.81 -11.67 -10.30
N GLU A 59 -4.68 -11.26 -10.89
CA GLU A 59 -3.61 -10.58 -10.16
C GLU A 59 -4.05 -9.20 -9.68
N VAL A 60 -4.71 -8.43 -10.53
CA VAL A 60 -5.26 -7.11 -10.17
C VAL A 60 -6.32 -7.26 -9.08
N ALA A 61 -7.23 -8.20 -9.23
CA ALA A 61 -8.27 -8.45 -8.23
C ALA A 61 -7.68 -8.85 -6.87
N ALA A 62 -6.68 -9.72 -6.85
CA ALA A 62 -5.99 -10.13 -5.63
C ALA A 62 -5.24 -8.96 -4.97
N LEU A 63 -4.59 -8.12 -5.76
CA LEU A 63 -3.89 -6.95 -5.25
C LEU A 63 -4.87 -5.94 -4.64
N VAL A 64 -5.99 -5.66 -5.30
CA VAL A 64 -7.05 -4.80 -4.76
C VAL A 64 -7.54 -5.30 -3.41
N GLU A 65 -7.83 -6.58 -3.29
CA GLU A 65 -8.28 -7.19 -2.04
C GLU A 65 -7.23 -7.06 -0.94
N THR A 66 -5.97 -7.36 -1.24
CA THR A 66 -4.87 -7.29 -0.29
C THR A 66 -4.65 -5.86 0.22
N ILE A 67 -4.62 -4.88 -0.69
CA ILE A 67 -4.41 -3.47 -0.34
C ILE A 67 -5.60 -2.94 0.48
N ASN A 68 -6.82 -3.23 0.07
CA ASN A 68 -8.01 -2.75 0.77
C ASN A 68 -8.12 -3.34 2.17
N LYS A 69 -7.79 -4.61 2.35
CA LYS A 69 -7.74 -5.24 3.66
C LYS A 69 -6.75 -4.55 4.59
N ALA A 70 -5.53 -4.31 4.11
CA ALA A 70 -4.49 -3.63 4.90
C ALA A 70 -4.88 -2.19 5.23
N ARG A 71 -5.44 -1.45 4.28
CA ARG A 71 -5.91 -0.08 4.49
C ARG A 71 -7.04 -0.02 5.51
N LEU A 72 -8.05 -0.89 5.40
CA LEU A 72 -9.15 -0.93 6.35
C LEU A 72 -8.70 -1.28 7.76
N GLU A 73 -7.76 -2.19 7.92
CA GLU A 73 -7.17 -2.50 9.22
C GLU A 73 -6.50 -1.26 9.83
N ALA A 74 -5.72 -0.52 9.03
CA ALA A 74 -5.07 0.71 9.46
C ALA A 74 -6.09 1.80 9.81
N TYR A 75 -7.14 1.98 9.00
CA TYR A 75 -8.19 2.96 9.27
C TYR A 75 -8.99 2.64 10.51
N ARG A 76 -9.31 1.37 10.76
CA ARG A 76 -9.99 0.93 11.99
C ARG A 76 -9.15 1.19 13.23
N ALA A 77 -7.86 0.89 13.16
CA ALA A 77 -6.94 1.16 14.27
C ALA A 77 -6.86 2.65 14.58
N LEU A 78 -6.79 3.50 13.56
CA LEU A 78 -6.77 4.96 13.72
C LEU A 78 -8.10 5.48 14.28
N ALA A 79 -9.22 4.99 13.78
CA ALA A 79 -10.55 5.36 14.27
C ALA A 79 -10.71 5.05 15.76
N GLN A 80 -10.26 3.87 16.20
CA GLN A 80 -10.28 3.48 17.62
C GLN A 80 -9.37 4.37 18.46
N LYS A 81 -8.16 4.63 17.98
CA LYS A 81 -7.18 5.46 18.71
C LYS A 81 -7.68 6.89 18.90
N GLU A 82 -8.34 7.46 17.91
CA GLU A 82 -8.80 8.84 17.94
C GLU A 82 -10.25 9.00 18.40
N GLY A 83 -10.97 7.89 18.60
CA GLY A 83 -12.37 7.93 19.00
C GLY A 83 -13.28 8.55 17.93
N THR A 84 -12.95 8.36 16.66
CA THR A 84 -13.71 8.87 15.51
C THR A 84 -14.37 7.72 14.73
N PRO A 85 -15.49 7.98 14.01
CA PRO A 85 -16.10 6.97 13.17
C PRO A 85 -15.16 6.53 12.03
N LEU A 86 -15.22 5.26 11.64
CA LEU A 86 -14.40 4.71 10.57
C LEU A 86 -14.61 5.44 9.24
N ASP A 87 -15.86 5.77 8.90
CA ASP A 87 -16.18 6.47 7.67
C ASP A 87 -15.55 7.87 7.60
N ALA A 88 -15.39 8.56 8.73
CA ALA A 88 -14.69 9.84 8.80
C ALA A 88 -13.19 9.68 8.52
N VAL A 89 -12.56 8.64 9.05
CA VAL A 89 -11.16 8.31 8.75
C VAL A 89 -11.00 7.98 7.27
N GLN A 90 -11.89 7.17 6.71
CA GLN A 90 -11.87 6.80 5.30
C GLN A 90 -12.03 8.01 4.38
N ALA A 91 -12.90 8.95 4.72
CA ALA A 91 -13.10 10.17 3.93
C ALA A 91 -11.85 11.04 3.87
N VAL A 92 -11.18 11.23 5.00
CA VAL A 92 -9.91 12.00 5.06
C VAL A 92 -8.80 11.28 4.30
N ALA A 93 -8.66 9.98 4.50
CA ALA A 93 -7.68 9.17 3.78
C ALA A 93 -7.95 9.18 2.27
N GLY A 94 -9.22 9.07 1.88
CA GLY A 94 -9.64 9.12 0.48
C GLY A 94 -9.27 10.42 -0.19
N GLU A 95 -9.52 11.54 0.45
CA GLU A 95 -9.15 12.85 -0.07
C GLU A 95 -7.64 12.96 -0.32
N ARG A 96 -6.84 12.51 0.64
CA ARG A 96 -5.37 12.53 0.51
C ARG A 96 -4.89 11.61 -0.63
N GLN A 97 -5.47 10.44 -0.76
CA GLN A 97 -5.12 9.50 -1.82
C GLN A 97 -5.53 10.03 -3.20
N LEU A 98 -6.70 10.66 -3.32
CA LEU A 98 -7.14 11.27 -4.57
C LEU A 98 -6.21 12.43 -5.00
N GLN A 99 -5.77 13.25 -4.05
CA GLN A 99 -4.82 14.33 -4.32
C GLN A 99 -3.46 13.78 -4.77
N ALA A 100 -2.96 12.75 -4.12
CA ALA A 100 -1.72 12.09 -4.52
C ALA A 100 -1.83 11.44 -5.91
N ALA A 101 -2.94 10.79 -6.19
CA ALA A 101 -3.21 10.18 -7.50
C ALA A 101 -3.26 11.24 -8.60
N ALA A 102 -3.89 12.38 -8.35
CA ALA A 102 -3.94 13.48 -9.30
C ALA A 102 -2.54 14.02 -9.64
N ARG A 103 -1.68 14.17 -8.63
CA ARG A 103 -0.29 14.62 -8.84
C ARG A 103 0.54 13.62 -9.65
N ASN A 104 0.23 12.33 -9.54
CA ASN A 104 0.95 11.27 -10.24
C ASN A 104 0.32 10.89 -11.60
N GLY A 105 -0.81 11.49 -11.96
CA GLY A 105 -1.52 11.15 -13.19
C GLY A 105 -2.20 9.80 -13.17
N TRP A 106 -2.52 9.27 -11.99
CA TRP A 106 -3.22 8.00 -11.82
C TRP A 106 -4.73 8.18 -11.88
N TYR A 107 -5.46 7.10 -12.14
CA TYR A 107 -6.91 7.15 -12.14
C TYR A 107 -7.48 7.46 -10.75
N VAL A 108 -8.49 8.31 -10.75
CA VAL A 108 -9.29 8.67 -9.57
C VAL A 108 -10.75 8.39 -9.85
N MET A 109 -11.48 7.99 -8.82
CA MET A 109 -12.93 7.82 -8.92
C MET A 109 -13.63 9.12 -8.51
N ASP A 110 -14.55 9.59 -9.35
CA ASP A 110 -15.35 10.77 -9.05
C ASP A 110 -16.52 10.43 -8.11
N ALA A 111 -17.27 11.45 -7.70
CA ALA A 111 -18.42 11.29 -6.81
C ALA A 111 -19.55 10.42 -7.41
N GLY A 112 -19.59 10.30 -8.73
CA GLY A 112 -20.55 9.44 -9.43
C GLY A 112 -20.09 7.99 -9.59
N GLY A 113 -18.95 7.63 -9.02
CA GLY A 113 -18.40 6.28 -9.12
C GLY A 113 -17.72 5.97 -10.44
N ARG A 114 -17.32 6.99 -11.19
CA ARG A 114 -16.67 6.84 -12.50
C ARG A 114 -15.18 7.08 -12.39
N TRP A 115 -14.42 6.27 -13.11
CA TRP A 115 -12.97 6.48 -13.21
C TRP A 115 -12.64 7.65 -14.13
N ARG A 116 -11.76 8.53 -13.64
CA ARG A 116 -11.26 9.70 -14.35
C ARG A 116 -9.74 9.69 -14.32
N LYS A 117 -9.13 10.03 -15.44
CA LYS A 117 -7.71 10.32 -15.48
C LYS A 117 -7.53 11.84 -15.30
N PRO A 118 -6.73 12.25 -14.32
CA PRO A 118 -6.52 13.67 -14.08
C PRO A 118 -5.79 14.34 -15.24
#